data_fc02bf5b82ea75d38f220249199d351c
#
_entry.id   fc02bf5b82ea75d38f220249199d351c
#
_cell.length_a   1.000
_cell.length_b   1.000
_cell.length_c   1.000
_cell.angle_alpha   90.00
_cell.angle_beta   90.00
_cell.angle_gamma   90.00
#
_symmetry.space_group_name_H-M   'P 1'
#
loop_
_entity.id
_entity.type
_entity.pdbx_description
1 polymer ?
#
loop_
_entity_poly.entity_id
_entity_poly.type
_entity_poly.pdbx_seq_one_letter_code
_entity_poly.pdbx_strand_id
1 'polypeptide(L)' 'MPFVFSHVEYCDMHFVYGFCDENARAAVDEYQRRFPDRRIPSRGVFSRIHQTMRETGCLPSVAVQS' A
#
# COMPACT_ATOMS: atom_id res chain seq x y z
N MET A 1 0.63 16.46 -4.75
CA MET A 1 -0.38 15.46 -5.08
C MET A 1 -1.06 14.98 -3.80
N PRO A 2 -2.37 14.98 -3.76
CA PRO A 2 -3.07 14.53 -2.56
C PRO A 2 -2.89 13.03 -2.34
N PHE A 3 -2.85 12.64 -1.08
CA PHE A 3 -2.80 11.23 -0.73
C PHE A 3 -4.19 10.63 -0.87
N VAL A 4 -4.27 9.45 -1.46
CA VAL A 4 -5.52 8.73 -1.59
C VAL A 4 -5.84 7.97 -0.30
N PHE A 5 -4.79 7.52 0.40
CA PHE A 5 -4.92 6.75 1.63
C PHE A 5 -4.10 7.39 2.74
N SER A 6 -4.47 7.10 3.99
CA SER A 6 -3.72 7.61 5.13
C SER A 6 -2.37 6.90 5.25
N HIS A 7 -1.48 7.47 6.06
CA HIS A 7 -0.18 6.86 6.30
C HIS A 7 -0.31 5.46 6.89
N VAL A 8 -1.22 5.29 7.85
CA VAL A 8 -1.46 3.98 8.46
C VAL A 8 -1.94 2.98 7.43
N GLU A 9 -2.83 3.41 6.54
CA GLU A 9 -3.31 2.53 5.48
C GLU A 9 -2.18 2.12 4.55
N TYR A 10 -1.29 3.04 4.19
CA TYR A 10 -0.14 2.72 3.35
C TYR A 10 0.80 1.73 4.05
N CYS A 11 1.01 1.88 5.34
CA CYS A 11 1.84 0.94 6.11
C CYS A 11 1.25 -0.46 6.07
N ASP A 12 -0.06 -0.56 6.28
CA ASP A 12 -0.74 -1.85 6.29
C ASP A 12 -0.75 -2.49 4.90
N MET A 13 -0.91 -1.68 3.86
CA MET A 13 -0.82 -2.17 2.48
C MET A 13 0.57 -2.73 2.18
N HIS A 14 1.61 -2.02 2.58
CA HIS A 14 2.97 -2.47 2.36
C HIS A 14 3.23 -3.80 3.07
N PHE A 15 2.77 -3.92 4.31
CA PHE A 15 2.89 -5.14 5.08
C PHE A 15 2.18 -6.30 4.39
N VAL A 16 0.95 -6.08 3.95
CA VAL A 16 0.15 -7.11 3.29
C VAL A 16 0.79 -7.52 1.96
N TYR A 17 1.31 -6.56 1.23
CA TYR A 17 1.97 -6.83 -0.04
C TYR A 17 3.20 -7.75 0.16
N GLY A 18 3.98 -7.46 1.20
CA GLY A 18 5.11 -8.31 1.55
C GLY A 18 4.69 -9.69 2.01
N PHE A 19 3.61 -9.75 2.80
CA PHE A 19 3.05 -11.02 3.26
C PHE A 19 2.62 -11.91 2.10
N CYS A 20 2.15 -11.29 1.00
CA CYS A 20 1.68 -12.02 -0.18
C CYS A 20 2.78 -12.19 -1.23
N ASP A 21 4.05 -12.04 -0.85
CA ASP A 21 5.20 -12.21 -1.74
C ASP A 21 5.11 -11.33 -2.99
N GLU A 22 4.68 -10.09 -2.80
CA GLU A 22 4.56 -9.09 -3.88
C GLU A 22 3.53 -9.46 -4.93
N ASN A 23 2.60 -10.33 -4.59
CA ASN A 23 1.48 -10.65 -5.46
C ASN A 23 0.36 -9.64 -5.21
N ALA A 24 0.22 -8.66 -6.11
CA ALA A 24 -0.71 -7.55 -5.90
C ALA A 24 -2.17 -8.02 -5.82
N ARG A 25 -2.53 -9.02 -6.61
CA ARG A 25 -3.90 -9.54 -6.58
C ARG A 25 -4.22 -10.21 -5.24
N ALA A 26 -3.30 -11.04 -4.76
CA ALA A 26 -3.46 -11.67 -3.46
C ALA A 26 -3.45 -10.63 -2.34
N ALA A 27 -2.67 -9.56 -2.51
CA ALA A 27 -2.62 -8.48 -1.53
C ALA A 27 -3.94 -7.75 -1.41
N VAL A 28 -4.64 -7.51 -2.54
CA VAL A 28 -5.97 -6.89 -2.50
C VAL A 28 -6.93 -7.75 -1.70
N ASP A 29 -6.95 -9.05 -1.97
CA ASP A 29 -7.85 -9.97 -1.27
C ASP A 29 -7.53 -10.05 0.20
N GLU A 30 -6.25 -10.13 0.55
CA GLU A 30 -5.82 -10.23 1.95
C GLU A 30 -6.10 -8.93 2.70
N TYR A 31 -5.88 -7.80 2.06
CA TYR A 31 -6.15 -6.50 2.68
C TYR A 31 -7.64 -6.37 2.99
N GLN A 32 -8.50 -6.77 2.05
CA GLN A 32 -9.94 -6.74 2.25
C GLN A 32 -10.36 -7.66 3.41
N ARG A 33 -9.74 -8.83 3.51
CA ARG A 33 -10.04 -9.78 4.57
C ARG A 33 -9.67 -9.22 5.93
N ARG A 34 -8.53 -8.54 6.03
CA ARG A 34 -8.05 -8.02 7.32
C ARG A 34 -8.74 -6.73 7.72
N PHE A 35 -9.12 -5.92 6.75
CA PHE A 35 -9.69 -4.59 7.00
C PHE A 35 -10.97 -4.41 6.21
N PRO A 36 -12.04 -5.15 6.56
CA PRO A 36 -13.28 -5.13 5.76
C PRO A 36 -13.99 -3.79 5.75
N ASP A 37 -13.72 -2.92 6.73
CA ASP A 37 -14.37 -1.61 6.79
C ASP A 37 -13.59 -0.51 6.07
N ARG A 38 -12.43 -0.84 5.53
CA ARG A 38 -11.60 0.13 4.82
C ARG A 38 -11.88 0.11 3.33
N ARG A 39 -11.60 1.25 2.70
CA ARG A 39 -11.65 1.35 1.25
C ARG A 39 -10.61 0.43 0.63
N ILE A 40 -11.02 -0.33 -0.38
CA ILE A 40 -10.16 -1.32 -1.00
C ILE A 40 -9.31 -0.66 -2.08
N PRO A 41 -7.97 -0.70 -1.98
CA PRO A 41 -7.12 -0.16 -3.03
C PRO A 41 -7.06 -1.09 -4.23
N SER A 42 -6.72 -0.53 -5.39
CA SER A 42 -6.53 -1.32 -6.59
C SER A 42 -5.17 -2.02 -6.53
N ARG A 43 -5.00 -3.01 -7.41
CA ARG A 43 -3.72 -3.74 -7.48
C ARG A 43 -2.55 -2.81 -7.76
N GLY A 44 -2.76 -1.82 -8.61
CA GLY A 44 -1.70 -0.88 -8.96
C GLY A 44 -1.19 -0.08 -7.79
N VAL A 45 -2.05 0.18 -6.80
CA VAL A 45 -1.64 0.92 -5.60
C VAL A 45 -0.59 0.14 -4.82
N PHE A 46 -0.79 -1.18 -4.66
CA PHE A 46 0.19 -2.02 -3.96
C PHE A 46 1.54 -2.02 -4.64
N SER A 47 1.55 -2.18 -5.97
CA SER A 47 2.81 -2.16 -6.73
C SER A 47 3.49 -0.81 -6.62
N ARG A 48 2.73 0.27 -6.70
CA ARG A 48 3.28 1.62 -6.60
C ARG A 48 3.90 1.89 -5.23
N ILE A 49 3.26 1.43 -4.16
CA ILE A 49 3.78 1.59 -2.81
C ILE A 49 5.16 0.94 -2.72
N HIS A 50 5.28 -0.28 -3.19
CA HIS A 50 6.54 -1.01 -3.13
C HIS A 50 7.62 -0.30 -3.97
N GLN A 51 7.26 0.14 -5.17
CA GLN A 51 8.19 0.84 -6.04
C GLN A 51 8.65 2.16 -5.41
N THR A 52 7.72 2.94 -4.87
CA THR A 52 8.05 4.20 -4.21
C THR A 52 9.00 3.95 -3.04
N MET A 53 8.74 2.92 -2.25
CA MET A 53 9.58 2.56 -1.12
C MET A 53 11.00 2.23 -1.56
N ARG A 54 11.15 1.50 -2.65
CA ARG A 54 12.46 1.14 -3.19
C ARG A 54 13.22 2.35 -3.73
N GLU A 55 12.51 3.30 -4.32
CA GLU A 55 13.13 4.46 -4.94
C GLU A 55 13.49 5.54 -3.95
N THR A 56 12.63 5.76 -2.95
CA THR A 56 12.78 6.89 -2.03
C THR A 56 13.10 6.49 -0.60
N GLY A 57 12.89 5.22 -0.25
CA GLY A 57 13.03 4.74 1.11
C GLY A 57 11.87 5.14 2.02
N CYS A 58 10.82 5.74 1.47
CA CYS A 58 9.68 6.23 2.22
C CYS A 58 8.37 5.82 1.57
N LEU A 59 7.32 5.70 2.40
CA LEU A 59 5.98 5.50 1.87
C LEU A 59 5.51 6.77 1.14
N PRO A 60 4.52 6.64 0.23
CA PRO A 60 4.07 7.80 -0.56
C PRO A 60 3.65 8.99 0.29
N SER A 61 3.03 8.74 1.45
CA SER A 61 2.57 9.81 2.32
C SER A 61 3.73 10.59 2.94
N VAL A 62 4.88 9.96 3.12
CA VAL A 62 6.07 10.60 3.68
C VAL A 62 6.90 11.23 2.59
N ALA A 63 7.04 10.56 1.45
CA ALA A 63 7.89 11.04 0.35
C ALA A 63 7.44 12.39 -0.19
N VAL A 64 6.14 12.64 -0.21
CA VAL A 64 5.60 13.90 -0.73
C VAL A 64 5.90 15.06 0.22
N GLN A 65 6.10 14.77 1.51
CA GLN A 65 6.37 15.81 2.51
C GLN A 65 7.84 16.20 2.57
N SER A 66 8.69 15.41 1.99
CA SER A 66 10.11 15.71 1.93
C SER A 66 10.45 16.53 0.67
#